data_8db594eca520b687436f742c28a996c8
#
_entry.id   8db594eca520b687436f742c28a996c8
#
_cell.length_a   1.000
_cell.length_b   1.000
_cell.length_c   1.000
_cell.angle_alpha   90.00
_cell.angle_beta   90.00
_cell.angle_gamma   90.00
#
_symmetry.space_group_name_H-M   'P 1'
#
loop_
_entity.id
_entity.type
_entity.pdbx_description
1 polymer ?
#
loop_
_entity_poly.entity_id
_entity_poly.type
_entity_poly.pdbx_seq_one_letter_code
_entity_poly.pdbx_strand_id
1 'polypeptide(L)'
;MREINVSEVEELVRDLCIKANLYLPEDMESCIECNARKEQSPVGKNVFADILDNMRVAREETIPICQDTGMAVIFMTIGQDVHFVGGSLNEAINKGVARGYTEGRLRCSIVSDPLERVNTGDNTPPVVHLKIAEGEKVEIMVAPKGFGSENMSQLKMMTPSVTEDEIVDWVVSVCAKAGSNPCPPIVIGVGIGGDFEKCAYLAKKALCRSVSKRNPKERYAKLEAKMLEKINLLGIGPQGFGGTQTCLAVNIEEAPTHIAGLPVSVNVGCHVTVSYTHLRAHETVLDL
;
A
#
# COMPACT_ATOMS: atom_id res chain seq x y z
N MET A 1 13.23 -29.82 3.52
CA MET A 1 12.01 -29.30 2.89
C MET A 1 11.02 -29.07 4.01
N ARG A 2 10.54 -27.88 4.20
CA ARG A 2 9.60 -27.52 5.25
C ARG A 2 8.17 -27.68 4.74
N GLU A 3 7.35 -28.43 5.45
CA GLU A 3 5.92 -28.52 5.15
C GLU A 3 5.14 -27.43 5.89
N ILE A 4 4.21 -26.79 5.17
CA ILE A 4 3.29 -25.80 5.72
C ILE A 4 1.89 -26.20 5.30
N ASN A 5 0.99 -26.38 6.27
CA ASN A 5 -0.41 -26.64 5.97
C ASN A 5 -1.08 -25.37 5.46
N VAL A 6 -1.80 -25.47 4.34
CA VAL A 6 -2.47 -24.32 3.74
C VAL A 6 -3.54 -23.72 4.66
N SER A 7 -4.08 -24.46 5.62
CA SER A 7 -4.99 -23.92 6.64
C SER A 7 -4.34 -22.85 7.51
N GLU A 8 -3.03 -22.95 7.75
CA GLU A 8 -2.29 -21.93 8.48
C GLU A 8 -2.15 -20.63 7.68
N VAL A 9 -2.04 -20.78 6.35
CA VAL A 9 -2.04 -19.60 5.43
C VAL A 9 -3.42 -18.93 5.41
N GLU A 10 -4.50 -19.72 5.40
CA GLU A 10 -5.88 -19.24 5.47
C GLU A 10 -6.10 -18.38 6.72
N GLU A 11 -5.77 -18.93 7.90
CA GLU A 11 -5.94 -18.22 9.18
C GLU A 11 -5.12 -16.93 9.22
N LEU A 12 -3.85 -17.01 8.80
CA LEU A 12 -2.98 -15.86 8.79
C LEU A 12 -3.47 -14.75 7.84
N VAL A 13 -3.91 -15.09 6.63
CA VAL A 13 -4.45 -14.12 5.68
C VAL A 13 -5.71 -13.46 6.22
N ARG A 14 -6.61 -14.23 6.87
CA ARG A 14 -7.77 -13.69 7.57
C ARG A 14 -7.36 -12.62 8.58
N ASP A 15 -6.44 -12.95 9.47
CA ASP A 15 -6.01 -12.07 10.56
C ASP A 15 -5.33 -10.81 10.04
N LEU A 16 -4.50 -10.96 9.01
CA LEU A 16 -3.83 -9.81 8.36
C LEU A 16 -4.82 -8.88 7.66
N CYS A 17 -5.87 -9.41 7.01
CA CYS A 17 -6.93 -8.58 6.41
C CYS A 17 -7.64 -7.74 7.48
N ILE A 18 -8.00 -8.34 8.61
CA ILE A 18 -8.65 -7.64 9.72
C ILE A 18 -7.70 -6.58 10.31
N LYS A 19 -6.50 -7.00 10.70
CA LYS A 19 -5.52 -6.13 11.34
C LYS A 19 -5.16 -4.91 10.48
N ALA A 20 -4.96 -5.10 9.18
CA ALA A 20 -4.59 -4.02 8.26
C ALA A 20 -5.70 -2.96 8.05
N ASN A 21 -6.94 -3.26 8.42
CA ASN A 21 -8.06 -2.33 8.33
C ASN A 21 -8.43 -1.67 9.68
N LEU A 22 -7.96 -2.24 10.81
CA LEU A 22 -8.28 -1.74 12.14
C LEU A 22 -7.16 -0.87 12.74
N TYR A 23 -5.91 -1.14 12.37
CA TYR A 23 -4.75 -0.52 13.01
C TYR A 23 -3.79 0.06 11.99
N LEU A 24 -3.22 1.22 12.27
CA LEU A 24 -2.07 1.73 11.55
C LEU A 24 -0.77 1.21 12.20
N PRO A 25 0.31 0.98 11.42
CA PRO A 25 1.64 0.74 11.96
C PRO A 25 2.15 1.98 12.72
N GLU A 26 2.96 1.76 13.74
CA GLU A 26 3.50 2.82 14.61
C GLU A 26 4.24 3.92 13.85
N ASP A 27 4.98 3.57 12.81
CA ASP A 27 5.68 4.54 11.97
C ASP A 27 4.73 5.45 11.19
N MET A 28 3.59 4.93 10.75
CA MET A 28 2.55 5.72 10.09
C MET A 28 1.85 6.66 11.09
N GLU A 29 1.48 6.17 12.27
CA GLU A 29 0.89 7.00 13.34
C GLU A 29 1.82 8.15 13.70
N SER A 30 3.09 7.84 13.99
CA SER A 30 4.12 8.84 14.30
C SER A 30 4.33 9.84 13.16
N CYS A 31 4.25 9.37 11.90
CA CYS A 31 4.36 10.23 10.72
C CYS A 31 3.17 11.20 10.64
N ILE A 32 1.94 10.72 10.84
CA ILE A 32 0.73 11.55 10.84
C ILE A 32 0.81 12.62 11.95
N GLU A 33 1.17 12.24 13.19
CA GLU A 33 1.35 13.18 14.29
C GLU A 33 2.43 14.24 14.00
N CYS A 34 3.56 13.82 13.40
CA CYS A 34 4.62 14.75 13.03
C CYS A 34 4.15 15.77 11.99
N ASN A 35 3.38 15.32 10.98
CA ASN A 35 2.85 16.19 9.94
C ASN A 35 1.71 17.09 10.48
N ALA A 36 0.90 16.61 11.40
CA ALA A 36 -0.11 17.43 12.11
C ALA A 36 0.54 18.63 12.82
N ARG A 37 1.68 18.41 13.48
CA ARG A 37 2.45 19.50 14.13
C ARG A 37 3.07 20.49 13.14
N LYS A 38 3.39 20.05 11.91
CA LYS A 38 3.98 20.90 10.86
C LYS A 38 2.95 21.66 10.05
N GLU A 39 1.70 21.20 10.03
CA GLU A 39 0.63 21.86 9.26
C GLU A 39 0.44 23.29 9.72
N GLN A 40 0.34 24.22 8.76
CA GLN A 40 0.22 25.65 9.04
C GLN A 40 -1.21 26.18 8.91
N SER A 41 -2.02 25.55 8.03
CA SER A 41 -3.42 25.93 7.85
C SER A 41 -4.24 25.62 9.10
N PRO A 42 -5.01 26.57 9.63
CA PRO A 42 -5.92 26.30 10.75
C PRO A 42 -6.94 25.19 10.42
N VAL A 43 -7.49 25.17 9.20
CA VAL A 43 -8.39 24.12 8.73
C VAL A 43 -7.66 22.79 8.62
N GLY A 44 -6.45 22.78 8.07
CA GLY A 44 -5.63 21.58 7.97
C GLY A 44 -5.29 20.98 9.34
N LYS A 45 -5.03 21.81 10.36
CA LYS A 45 -4.82 21.35 11.75
C LYS A 45 -6.05 20.67 12.33
N ASN A 46 -7.24 21.24 12.11
CA ASN A 46 -8.49 20.63 12.56
C ASN A 46 -8.72 19.28 11.88
N VAL A 47 -8.48 19.20 10.56
CA VAL A 47 -8.59 17.92 9.82
C VAL A 47 -7.61 16.88 10.35
N PHE A 48 -6.37 17.26 10.68
CA PHE A 48 -5.43 16.33 11.31
C PHE A 48 -5.90 15.88 12.70
N ALA A 49 -6.50 16.77 13.50
CA ALA A 49 -7.09 16.40 14.78
C ALA A 49 -8.21 15.35 14.60
N ASP A 50 -9.08 15.53 13.61
CA ASP A 50 -10.14 14.57 13.27
C ASP A 50 -9.56 13.23 12.80
N ILE A 51 -8.48 13.23 12.00
CA ILE A 51 -7.79 12.00 11.58
C ILE A 51 -7.23 11.24 12.79
N LEU A 52 -6.55 11.94 13.71
CA LEU A 52 -5.98 11.34 14.91
C LEU A 52 -7.07 10.81 15.86
N ASP A 53 -8.17 11.53 16.01
CA ASP A 53 -9.31 11.09 16.81
C ASP A 53 -9.99 9.86 16.18
N ASN A 54 -10.16 9.85 14.86
CA ASN A 54 -10.68 8.69 14.13
C ASN A 54 -9.81 7.43 14.34
N MET A 55 -8.48 7.57 14.32
CA MET A 55 -7.57 6.45 14.59
C MET A 55 -7.73 5.92 16.02
N ARG A 56 -7.87 6.82 16.99
CA ARG A 56 -8.12 6.46 18.39
C ARG A 56 -9.45 5.71 18.55
N VAL A 57 -10.54 6.26 18.02
CA VAL A 57 -11.88 5.66 18.08
C VAL A 57 -11.90 4.30 17.40
N ALA A 58 -11.29 4.18 16.20
CA ALA A 58 -11.23 2.91 15.50
C ALA A 58 -10.55 1.82 16.33
N ARG A 59 -9.48 2.17 17.05
CA ARG A 59 -8.77 1.26 17.94
C ARG A 59 -9.60 0.87 19.18
N GLU A 60 -10.20 1.86 19.85
CA GLU A 60 -10.98 1.67 21.07
C GLU A 60 -12.24 0.83 20.82
N GLU A 61 -12.94 1.11 19.72
CA GLU A 61 -14.18 0.44 19.35
C GLU A 61 -13.97 -0.83 18.50
N THR A 62 -12.73 -1.11 18.09
CA THR A 62 -12.38 -2.23 17.21
C THR A 62 -13.19 -2.23 15.91
N ILE A 63 -13.21 -1.08 15.24
CA ILE A 63 -13.91 -0.86 13.97
C ILE A 63 -12.93 -0.41 12.88
N PRO A 64 -13.24 -0.62 11.58
CA PRO A 64 -12.39 -0.17 10.49
C PRO A 64 -12.13 1.34 10.51
N ILE A 65 -10.88 1.73 10.25
CA ILE A 65 -10.45 3.14 10.22
C ILE A 65 -11.17 3.92 9.12
N CYS A 66 -11.56 3.24 8.02
CA CYS A 66 -12.21 3.84 6.86
C CYS A 66 -13.36 2.96 6.37
N GLN A 67 -14.37 3.56 5.75
CA GLN A 67 -15.45 2.85 5.07
C GLN A 67 -14.98 2.11 3.81
N ASP A 68 -13.89 2.54 3.16
CA ASP A 68 -13.28 1.81 2.04
C ASP A 68 -12.13 0.94 2.59
N THR A 69 -12.45 -0.31 2.90
CA THR A 69 -11.49 -1.31 3.36
C THR A 69 -10.76 -2.00 2.19
N GLY A 70 -11.03 -1.56 0.97
CA GLY A 70 -10.27 -1.82 -0.23
C GLY A 70 -10.36 -3.24 -0.78
N MET A 71 -9.55 -3.47 -1.80
CA MET A 71 -9.23 -4.78 -2.35
C MET A 71 -7.98 -5.33 -1.65
N ALA A 72 -7.99 -6.59 -1.26
CA ALA A 72 -6.81 -7.23 -0.70
C ALA A 72 -5.74 -7.43 -1.77
N VAL A 73 -4.56 -6.83 -1.57
CA VAL A 73 -3.35 -7.10 -2.36
C VAL A 73 -2.39 -7.86 -1.47
N ILE A 74 -1.96 -9.04 -1.93
CA ILE A 74 -1.11 -9.95 -1.17
C ILE A 74 0.24 -10.07 -1.86
N PHE A 75 1.31 -9.77 -1.14
CA PHE A 75 2.66 -10.06 -1.57
C PHE A 75 3.16 -11.25 -0.75
N MET A 76 3.48 -12.34 -1.43
CA MET A 76 3.94 -13.57 -0.80
C MET A 76 5.32 -13.94 -1.33
N THR A 77 6.30 -14.06 -0.42
CA THR A 77 7.63 -14.58 -0.73
C THR A 77 7.71 -16.00 -0.20
N ILE A 78 8.01 -16.96 -1.07
CA ILE A 78 8.04 -18.38 -0.75
C ILE A 78 9.49 -18.88 -0.89
N GLY A 79 10.02 -19.47 0.17
CA GLY A 79 11.30 -20.17 0.12
C GLY A 79 11.19 -21.40 -0.78
N GLN A 80 12.19 -21.63 -1.62
CA GLN A 80 12.19 -22.75 -2.60
C GLN A 80 12.17 -24.14 -1.93
N ASP A 81 12.52 -24.24 -0.64
CA ASP A 81 12.49 -25.48 0.13
C ASP A 81 11.18 -25.66 0.94
N VAL A 82 10.13 -24.91 0.59
CA VAL A 82 8.81 -25.03 1.18
C VAL A 82 7.92 -25.91 0.34
N HIS A 83 7.17 -26.81 1.01
CA HIS A 83 6.12 -27.61 0.42
C HIS A 83 4.78 -27.33 1.11
N PHE A 84 3.78 -26.90 0.35
CA PHE A 84 2.44 -26.69 0.87
C PHE A 84 1.64 -27.98 0.83
N VAL A 85 1.03 -28.35 1.97
CA VAL A 85 0.22 -29.55 2.15
C VAL A 85 -1.19 -29.20 2.62
N GLY A 86 -2.11 -30.14 2.51
CA GLY A 86 -3.48 -30.00 3.03
C GLY A 86 -4.47 -29.32 2.09
N GLY A 87 -4.09 -29.02 0.85
CA GLY A 87 -5.01 -28.47 -0.16
C GLY A 87 -4.37 -27.48 -1.14
N SER A 88 -5.20 -26.70 -1.80
CA SER A 88 -4.77 -25.64 -2.73
C SER A 88 -4.39 -24.37 -1.97
N LEU A 89 -3.17 -23.87 -2.22
CA LEU A 89 -2.71 -22.60 -1.67
C LEU A 89 -3.60 -21.42 -2.11
N ASN A 90 -3.99 -21.39 -3.39
CA ASN A 90 -4.87 -20.33 -3.91
C ASN A 90 -6.24 -20.34 -3.25
N GLU A 91 -6.84 -21.52 -3.03
CA GLU A 91 -8.12 -21.62 -2.32
C GLU A 91 -7.99 -21.18 -0.86
N ALA A 92 -6.90 -21.54 -0.18
CA ALA A 92 -6.66 -21.13 1.20
C ALA A 92 -6.51 -19.59 1.31
N ILE A 93 -5.77 -18.97 0.39
CA ILE A 93 -5.66 -17.50 0.32
C ILE A 93 -7.04 -16.86 0.10
N ASN A 94 -7.82 -17.35 -0.88
CA ASN A 94 -9.16 -16.83 -1.15
C ASN A 94 -10.08 -16.98 0.08
N LYS A 95 -10.10 -18.16 0.73
CA LYS A 95 -10.87 -18.39 1.96
C LYS A 95 -10.44 -17.45 3.09
N GLY A 96 -9.13 -17.26 3.26
CA GLY A 96 -8.60 -16.34 4.25
C GLY A 96 -9.09 -14.91 4.03
N VAL A 97 -9.10 -14.42 2.78
CA VAL A 97 -9.65 -13.11 2.43
C VAL A 97 -11.16 -13.06 2.67
N ALA A 98 -11.92 -14.04 2.16
CA ALA A 98 -13.37 -14.10 2.35
C ALA A 98 -13.74 -14.05 3.84
N ARG A 99 -13.09 -14.84 4.66
CA ARG A 99 -13.28 -14.85 6.12
C ARG A 99 -12.83 -13.54 6.76
N GLY A 100 -11.68 -13.02 6.37
CA GLY A 100 -11.16 -11.74 6.88
C GLY A 100 -12.14 -10.59 6.67
N TYR A 101 -12.74 -10.49 5.48
CA TYR A 101 -13.70 -9.43 5.18
C TYR A 101 -15.08 -9.65 5.80
N THR A 102 -15.56 -10.89 5.89
CA THR A 102 -16.89 -11.18 6.47
C THR A 102 -16.84 -11.19 8.01
N GLU A 103 -15.90 -11.90 8.63
CA GLU A 103 -15.74 -11.96 10.08
C GLU A 103 -15.30 -10.61 10.67
N GLY A 104 -14.40 -9.89 9.97
CA GLY A 104 -13.94 -8.55 10.33
C GLY A 104 -14.95 -7.43 10.08
N ARG A 105 -16.13 -7.76 9.52
CA ARG A 105 -17.18 -6.77 9.16
C ARG A 105 -16.64 -5.66 8.24
N LEU A 106 -15.72 -6.03 7.34
CA LEU A 106 -15.14 -5.14 6.36
C LEU A 106 -16.08 -5.02 5.14
N ARG A 107 -15.88 -3.98 4.35
CA ARG A 107 -16.69 -3.76 3.15
C ARG A 107 -16.28 -4.70 2.01
N CYS A 108 -17.22 -5.51 1.52
CA CYS A 108 -17.03 -6.31 0.31
C CYS A 108 -17.21 -5.43 -0.93
N SER A 109 -16.12 -5.14 -1.62
CA SER A 109 -16.08 -4.16 -2.74
C SER A 109 -15.74 -4.80 -4.09
N ILE A 110 -15.49 -6.11 -4.14
CA ILE A 110 -15.10 -6.82 -5.37
C ILE A 110 -16.32 -7.19 -6.18
N VAL A 111 -16.23 -6.97 -7.48
CA VAL A 111 -17.23 -7.41 -8.47
C VAL A 111 -16.67 -8.56 -9.31
N SER A 112 -17.49 -9.55 -9.59
CA SER A 112 -17.11 -10.77 -10.30
C SER A 112 -16.74 -10.53 -11.77
N ASP A 113 -17.35 -9.53 -12.37
CA ASP A 113 -17.06 -9.07 -13.72
C ASP A 113 -16.99 -7.55 -13.77
N PRO A 114 -15.99 -6.95 -14.43
CA PRO A 114 -15.79 -5.51 -14.42
C PRO A 114 -16.86 -4.72 -15.20
N LEU A 115 -17.61 -5.36 -16.09
CA LEU A 115 -18.67 -4.73 -16.89
C LEU A 115 -20.07 -4.99 -16.30
N GLU A 116 -20.35 -6.24 -15.89
CA GLU A 116 -21.62 -6.63 -15.27
C GLU A 116 -21.74 -6.14 -13.83
N ARG A 117 -20.61 -6.01 -13.12
CA ARG A 117 -20.48 -5.39 -11.79
C ARG A 117 -21.29 -6.05 -10.67
N VAL A 118 -21.50 -7.36 -10.75
CA VAL A 118 -22.14 -8.13 -9.68
C VAL A 118 -21.13 -8.33 -8.54
N ASN A 119 -21.50 -7.93 -7.32
CA ASN A 119 -20.64 -8.07 -6.14
C ASN A 119 -20.42 -9.56 -5.78
N THR A 120 -19.21 -9.92 -5.42
CA THR A 120 -18.87 -11.30 -5.02
C THR A 120 -19.40 -11.67 -3.63
N GLY A 121 -19.67 -10.69 -2.77
CA GLY A 121 -20.23 -10.86 -1.44
C GLY A 121 -19.22 -11.17 -0.34
N ASP A 122 -17.97 -11.47 -0.71
CA ASP A 122 -16.90 -11.89 0.22
C ASP A 122 -15.54 -11.22 -0.03
N ASN A 123 -15.50 -10.25 -0.92
CA ASN A 123 -14.32 -9.49 -1.33
C ASN A 123 -13.21 -10.31 -2.02
N THR A 124 -13.55 -11.46 -2.60
CA THR A 124 -12.64 -12.29 -3.40
C THR A 124 -12.85 -12.09 -4.91
N PRO A 125 -11.83 -12.41 -5.75
CA PRO A 125 -10.49 -12.82 -5.39
C PRO A 125 -9.59 -11.63 -5.00
N PRO A 126 -8.54 -11.84 -4.17
CA PRO A 126 -7.48 -10.87 -3.99
C PRO A 126 -6.56 -10.78 -5.20
N VAL A 127 -5.75 -9.73 -5.27
CA VAL A 127 -4.58 -9.68 -6.16
C VAL A 127 -3.38 -10.30 -5.44
N VAL A 128 -2.81 -11.36 -6.00
CA VAL A 128 -1.69 -12.09 -5.37
C VAL A 128 -0.43 -11.96 -6.21
N HIS A 129 0.64 -11.48 -5.59
CA HIS A 129 1.98 -11.40 -6.15
C HIS A 129 2.88 -12.42 -5.46
N LEU A 130 3.45 -13.36 -6.23
CA LEU A 130 4.34 -14.40 -5.72
C LEU A 130 5.79 -14.09 -6.09
N LYS A 131 6.68 -14.32 -5.13
CA LYS A 131 8.13 -14.28 -5.32
C LYS A 131 8.76 -15.53 -4.71
N ILE A 132 9.68 -16.16 -5.43
CA ILE A 132 10.48 -17.26 -4.92
C ILE A 132 11.79 -16.71 -4.36
N ALA A 133 12.20 -17.20 -3.21
CA ALA A 133 13.47 -16.89 -2.55
C ALA A 133 14.20 -18.18 -2.15
N GLU A 134 15.47 -18.07 -1.76
CA GLU A 134 16.21 -19.18 -1.21
C GLU A 134 15.71 -19.56 0.20
N GLY A 135 15.88 -20.82 0.57
CA GLY A 135 15.57 -21.33 1.91
C GLY A 135 14.11 -21.72 2.12
N GLU A 136 13.68 -21.76 3.39
CA GLU A 136 12.40 -22.32 3.81
C GLU A 136 11.47 -21.33 4.52
N LYS A 137 11.73 -20.03 4.39
CA LYS A 137 10.90 -18.98 4.99
C LYS A 137 9.73 -18.63 4.07
N VAL A 138 8.58 -18.36 4.66
CA VAL A 138 7.43 -17.78 3.96
C VAL A 138 7.13 -16.44 4.61
N GLU A 139 7.06 -15.41 3.78
CA GLU A 139 6.63 -14.07 4.17
C GLU A 139 5.31 -13.76 3.47
N ILE A 140 4.31 -13.34 4.22
CA ILE A 140 3.01 -12.91 3.69
C ILE A 140 2.76 -11.48 4.17
N MET A 141 2.47 -10.61 3.22
CA MET A 141 2.10 -9.23 3.45
C MET A 141 0.73 -8.98 2.82
N VAL A 142 -0.20 -8.44 3.60
CA VAL A 142 -1.52 -8.01 3.13
C VAL A 142 -1.56 -6.48 3.14
N ALA A 143 -1.90 -5.91 1.99
CA ALA A 143 -2.03 -4.48 1.79
C ALA A 143 -3.42 -4.17 1.19
N PRO A 144 -4.42 -3.86 2.01
CA PRO A 144 -5.71 -3.41 1.49
C PRO A 144 -5.55 -2.14 0.67
N LYS A 145 -6.15 -2.10 -0.52
CA LYS A 145 -6.00 -0.97 -1.44
C LYS A 145 -7.35 -0.35 -1.80
N GLY A 146 -7.62 0.81 -1.21
CA GLY A 146 -8.81 1.60 -1.50
C GLY A 146 -8.79 2.21 -2.91
N PHE A 147 -9.95 2.26 -3.57
CA PHE A 147 -10.03 2.65 -4.98
C PHE A 147 -10.17 4.15 -5.20
N GLY A 148 -10.50 4.95 -4.21
CA GLY A 148 -10.39 6.41 -4.31
C GLY A 148 -8.97 6.86 -4.66
N SER A 149 -7.98 6.24 -4.06
CA SER A 149 -6.57 6.49 -4.37
C SER A 149 -6.04 5.66 -5.55
N GLU A 150 -6.49 4.40 -5.71
CA GLU A 150 -6.05 3.54 -6.83
C GLU A 150 -6.40 4.14 -8.19
N ASN A 151 -7.59 4.72 -8.33
CA ASN A 151 -8.05 5.35 -9.56
C ASN A 151 -7.20 6.56 -9.99
N MET A 152 -6.41 7.12 -9.08
CA MET A 152 -5.52 8.26 -9.37
C MET A 152 -4.13 7.82 -9.82
N SER A 153 -3.83 6.54 -9.78
CA SER A 153 -2.54 5.97 -10.16
C SER A 153 -2.33 6.05 -11.67
N GLN A 154 -1.10 6.25 -12.09
CA GLN A 154 -0.73 6.39 -13.51
C GLN A 154 0.58 5.67 -13.82
N LEU A 155 0.70 5.22 -15.07
CA LEU A 155 1.93 4.68 -15.64
C LEU A 155 2.25 5.38 -16.95
N LYS A 156 3.51 5.67 -17.18
CA LYS A 156 4.00 6.28 -18.43
C LYS A 156 5.26 5.55 -18.91
N MET A 157 5.25 5.15 -20.18
CA MET A 157 6.46 4.69 -20.86
C MET A 157 7.22 5.91 -21.31
N MET A 158 8.29 6.26 -20.60
CA MET A 158 9.16 7.37 -20.93
C MET A 158 10.31 6.92 -21.85
N THR A 159 10.97 7.87 -22.49
CA THR A 159 12.18 7.60 -23.26
C THR A 159 13.42 7.65 -22.38
N PRO A 160 14.50 6.92 -22.69
CA PRO A 160 15.74 6.95 -21.90
C PRO A 160 16.42 8.32 -21.79
N SER A 161 16.04 9.28 -22.62
CA SER A 161 16.56 10.66 -22.62
C SER A 161 15.91 11.57 -21.56
N VAL A 162 14.85 11.10 -20.89
CA VAL A 162 14.15 11.85 -19.84
C VAL A 162 15.07 12.06 -18.64
N THR A 163 15.12 13.28 -18.14
CA THR A 163 15.90 13.69 -16.98
C THR A 163 15.19 13.32 -15.66
N GLU A 164 15.95 13.30 -14.57
CA GLU A 164 15.37 13.10 -13.23
C GLU A 164 14.33 14.17 -12.88
N ASP A 165 14.57 15.42 -13.31
CA ASP A 165 13.66 16.54 -13.06
C ASP A 165 12.32 16.35 -13.78
N GLU A 166 12.34 15.87 -15.01
CA GLU A 166 11.14 15.57 -15.77
C GLU A 166 10.35 14.40 -15.15
N ILE A 167 11.04 13.39 -14.56
CA ILE A 167 10.38 12.34 -13.79
C ILE A 167 9.71 12.92 -12.54
N VAL A 168 10.43 13.77 -11.79
CA VAL A 168 9.89 14.43 -10.60
C VAL A 168 8.66 15.27 -10.96
N ASP A 169 8.74 16.09 -12.01
CA ASP A 169 7.65 16.96 -12.44
C ASP A 169 6.42 16.16 -12.92
N TRP A 170 6.64 15.02 -13.58
CA TRP A 170 5.54 14.13 -13.95
C TRP A 170 4.87 13.51 -12.72
N VAL A 171 5.62 13.00 -11.73
CA VAL A 171 5.07 12.46 -10.47
C VAL A 171 4.25 13.53 -9.75
N VAL A 172 4.77 14.76 -9.64
CA VAL A 172 4.06 15.90 -9.05
C VAL A 172 2.77 16.19 -9.82
N SER A 173 2.81 16.15 -11.17
CA SER A 173 1.63 16.36 -12.01
C SER A 173 0.53 15.31 -11.78
N VAL A 174 0.90 14.05 -11.51
CA VAL A 174 -0.04 12.99 -11.15
C VAL A 174 -0.73 13.33 -9.83
N CYS A 175 0.02 13.76 -8.82
CA CYS A 175 -0.55 14.17 -7.53
C CYS A 175 -1.45 15.41 -7.66
N ALA A 176 -1.06 16.38 -8.46
CA ALA A 176 -1.86 17.57 -8.74
C ALA A 176 -3.22 17.22 -9.39
N LYS A 177 -3.22 16.29 -10.36
CA LYS A 177 -4.45 15.79 -10.99
C LYS A 177 -5.31 14.96 -10.04
N ALA A 178 -4.69 14.23 -9.13
CA ALA A 178 -5.40 13.45 -8.11
C ALA A 178 -6.18 14.36 -7.16
N GLY A 179 -5.63 15.51 -6.80
CA GLY A 179 -6.29 16.49 -5.94
C GLY A 179 -6.73 15.88 -4.60
N SER A 180 -7.99 16.10 -4.26
CA SER A 180 -8.60 15.58 -3.02
C SER A 180 -9.10 14.13 -3.12
N ASN A 181 -9.22 13.56 -4.35
CA ASN A 181 -9.81 12.24 -4.55
C ASN A 181 -9.17 11.10 -3.73
N PRO A 182 -7.83 11.07 -3.51
CA PRO A 182 -7.20 10.02 -2.70
C PRO A 182 -7.28 10.26 -1.19
N CYS A 183 -8.05 11.23 -0.71
CA CYS A 183 -8.15 11.61 0.70
C CYS A 183 -6.78 11.92 1.35
N PRO A 184 -6.09 13.00 0.94
CA PRO A 184 -4.81 13.38 1.56
C PRO A 184 -4.92 13.52 3.09
N PRO A 185 -3.82 13.30 3.84
CA PRO A 185 -2.46 13.16 3.35
C PRO A 185 -2.20 11.81 2.68
N ILE A 186 -1.43 11.82 1.58
CA ILE A 186 -1.17 10.66 0.75
C ILE A 186 0.22 10.06 0.99
N VAL A 187 0.37 8.80 0.59
CA VAL A 187 1.68 8.15 0.40
C VAL A 187 1.81 7.80 -1.07
N ILE A 188 2.96 8.06 -1.65
CA ILE A 188 3.23 7.83 -3.07
C ILE A 188 4.23 6.70 -3.23
N GLY A 189 3.84 5.67 -3.95
CA GLY A 189 4.74 4.64 -4.45
C GLY A 189 5.14 4.93 -5.90
N VAL A 190 6.43 4.96 -6.16
CA VAL A 190 6.98 5.16 -7.51
C VAL A 190 7.73 3.91 -7.94
N GLY A 191 7.40 3.37 -9.09
CA GLY A 191 8.16 2.32 -9.76
C GLY A 191 8.97 2.90 -10.90
N ILE A 192 10.25 2.56 -11.00
CA ILE A 192 11.12 3.00 -12.09
C ILE A 192 11.83 1.79 -12.68
N GLY A 193 11.70 1.60 -13.99
CA GLY A 193 12.33 0.48 -14.70
C GLY A 193 11.48 -0.79 -14.75
N GLY A 194 12.10 -1.93 -15.05
CA GLY A 194 11.40 -3.15 -15.45
C GLY A 194 10.81 -3.00 -16.85
N ASP A 195 9.63 -3.54 -17.04
CA ASP A 195 8.74 -3.37 -18.17
C ASP A 195 7.43 -2.71 -17.72
N PHE A 196 6.42 -2.71 -18.56
CA PHE A 196 5.10 -2.13 -18.25
C PHE A 196 4.49 -2.74 -16.97
N GLU A 197 4.48 -4.05 -16.86
CA GLU A 197 3.87 -4.78 -15.76
C GLU A 197 4.71 -4.67 -14.48
N LYS A 198 6.02 -4.88 -14.58
CA LYS A 198 6.95 -4.81 -13.45
C LYS A 198 7.01 -3.41 -12.85
N CYS A 199 6.95 -2.38 -13.66
CA CYS A 199 6.93 -0.99 -13.21
C CYS A 199 5.70 -0.70 -12.33
N ALA A 200 4.50 -1.14 -12.75
CA ALA A 200 3.28 -1.01 -11.95
C ALA A 200 3.37 -1.77 -10.62
N TYR A 201 3.89 -3.01 -10.66
CA TYR A 201 4.16 -3.80 -9.47
C TYR A 201 5.11 -3.10 -8.49
N LEU A 202 6.21 -2.50 -8.98
CA LEU A 202 7.18 -1.78 -8.15
C LEU A 202 6.52 -0.60 -7.43
N ALA A 203 5.72 0.20 -8.14
CA ALA A 203 5.01 1.31 -7.54
C ALA A 203 4.05 0.86 -6.43
N LYS A 204 3.31 -0.24 -6.65
CA LYS A 204 2.43 -0.82 -5.64
C LYS A 204 3.22 -1.36 -4.44
N LYS A 205 4.32 -2.05 -4.69
CA LYS A 205 5.21 -2.57 -3.63
C LYS A 205 5.85 -1.44 -2.82
N ALA A 206 6.20 -0.33 -3.47
CA ALA A 206 6.77 0.84 -2.81
C ALA A 206 5.84 1.45 -1.73
N LEU A 207 4.53 1.39 -1.90
CA LEU A 207 3.56 1.81 -0.87
C LEU A 207 3.67 0.99 0.42
N CYS A 208 4.16 -0.24 0.33
CA CYS A 208 4.29 -1.14 1.48
C CYS A 208 5.59 -0.92 2.27
N ARG A 209 6.49 -0.06 1.80
CA ARG A 209 7.69 0.30 2.56
C ARG A 209 7.32 1.29 3.66
N SER A 210 7.91 1.09 4.84
CA SER A 210 7.78 2.01 5.97
C SER A 210 7.99 3.47 5.56
N VAL A 211 7.11 4.35 5.99
CA VAL A 211 7.20 5.80 5.71
C VAL A 211 8.39 6.47 6.38
N SER A 212 8.98 5.82 7.39
CA SER A 212 10.19 6.27 8.08
C SER A 212 11.48 5.88 7.35
N LYS A 213 11.43 4.95 6.38
CA LYS A 213 12.60 4.41 5.69
C LYS A 213 12.75 5.02 4.30
N ARG A 214 13.88 5.66 4.03
CA ARG A 214 14.24 6.13 2.69
C ARG A 214 14.87 5.02 1.85
N ASN A 215 14.91 5.21 0.54
CA ASN A 215 15.59 4.29 -0.35
C ASN A 215 17.07 4.15 0.06
N PRO A 216 17.64 2.92 0.11
CA PRO A 216 19.04 2.71 0.49
C PRO A 216 20.04 3.29 -0.51
N LYS A 217 19.64 3.53 -1.75
CA LYS A 217 20.46 4.19 -2.76
C LYS A 217 20.26 5.70 -2.66
N GLU A 218 21.32 6.42 -2.34
CA GLU A 218 21.31 7.86 -2.09
C GLU A 218 20.65 8.68 -3.23
N ARG A 219 20.86 8.26 -4.47
CA ARG A 219 20.25 8.90 -5.64
C ARG A 219 18.72 8.91 -5.54
N TYR A 220 18.12 7.76 -5.26
CA TYR A 220 16.67 7.64 -5.14
C TYR A 220 16.14 8.28 -3.85
N ALA A 221 16.89 8.20 -2.75
CA ALA A 221 16.53 8.91 -1.52
C ALA A 221 16.43 10.44 -1.72
N LYS A 222 17.34 11.02 -2.52
CA LYS A 222 17.28 12.45 -2.91
C LYS A 222 16.05 12.75 -3.79
N LEU A 223 15.72 11.86 -4.73
CA LEU A 223 14.52 12.00 -5.56
C LEU A 223 13.23 11.90 -4.73
N GLU A 224 13.15 10.95 -3.78
CA GLU A 224 12.02 10.84 -2.83
C GLU A 224 11.81 12.14 -2.07
N ALA A 225 12.88 12.72 -1.53
CA ALA A 225 12.82 13.98 -0.79
C ALA A 225 12.36 15.14 -1.68
N LYS A 226 12.90 15.25 -2.90
CA LYS A 226 12.55 16.29 -3.87
C LYS A 226 11.09 16.20 -4.31
N MET A 227 10.60 14.98 -4.59
CA MET A 227 9.20 14.75 -4.93
C MET A 227 8.28 15.14 -3.78
N LEU A 228 8.60 14.70 -2.55
CA LEU A 228 7.82 14.99 -1.35
C LEU A 228 7.68 16.50 -1.11
N GLU A 229 8.78 17.25 -1.21
CA GLU A 229 8.78 18.69 -1.08
C GLU A 229 7.88 19.35 -2.13
N LYS A 230 8.05 19.02 -3.42
CA LYS A 230 7.25 19.58 -4.51
C LYS A 230 5.76 19.24 -4.40
N ILE A 231 5.41 18.02 -3.96
CA ILE A 231 4.01 17.62 -3.76
C ILE A 231 3.38 18.45 -2.64
N ASN A 232 4.11 18.69 -1.56
CA ASN A 232 3.59 19.49 -0.44
C ASN A 232 3.42 20.98 -0.82
N LEU A 233 4.19 21.49 -1.78
CA LEU A 233 4.01 22.84 -2.35
C LEU A 233 2.73 22.98 -3.20
N LEU A 234 2.05 21.89 -3.57
CA LEU A 234 0.77 21.95 -4.27
C LEU A 234 -0.35 22.56 -3.44
N GLY A 235 -0.21 22.59 -2.11
CA GLY A 235 -1.17 23.23 -1.21
C GLY A 235 -2.54 22.54 -1.14
N ILE A 236 -2.66 21.29 -1.60
CA ILE A 236 -3.92 20.52 -1.55
C ILE A 236 -4.34 20.30 -0.10
N GLY A 237 -3.38 19.97 0.77
CA GLY A 237 -3.58 19.83 2.20
C GLY A 237 -4.42 18.62 2.63
N PRO A 238 -4.61 18.42 3.96
CA PRO A 238 -5.36 17.30 4.50
C PRO A 238 -6.81 17.30 3.97
N GLN A 239 -7.28 16.15 3.51
CA GLN A 239 -8.60 15.90 2.89
C GLN A 239 -8.94 16.87 1.73
N GLY A 240 -7.95 17.59 1.19
CA GLY A 240 -8.15 18.56 0.12
C GLY A 240 -8.68 19.93 0.55
N PHE A 241 -8.67 20.23 1.84
CA PHE A 241 -9.13 21.52 2.39
C PHE A 241 -8.08 22.64 2.38
N GLY A 242 -6.98 22.42 1.70
CA GLY A 242 -5.85 23.34 1.69
C GLY A 242 -4.92 23.13 2.89
N GLY A 243 -3.65 23.42 2.70
CA GLY A 243 -2.63 23.27 3.75
C GLY A 243 -1.27 22.90 3.20
N THR A 244 -0.32 22.68 4.09
CA THR A 244 1.08 22.45 3.74
C THR A 244 1.47 20.95 3.75
N GLN A 245 0.61 20.08 4.25
CA GLN A 245 0.87 18.66 4.39
C GLN A 245 -0.08 17.84 3.51
N THR A 246 0.26 17.74 2.21
CA THR A 246 -0.49 16.96 1.22
C THR A 246 -0.03 15.50 1.18
N CYS A 247 1.28 15.27 1.36
CA CYS A 247 1.93 13.96 1.23
C CYS A 247 2.81 13.67 2.44
N LEU A 248 2.71 12.45 2.97
CA LEU A 248 3.49 11.97 4.13
C LEU A 248 4.83 11.40 3.70
N ALA A 249 4.85 10.65 2.61
CA ALA A 249 6.04 10.00 2.08
C ALA A 249 5.95 9.73 0.58
N VAL A 250 7.10 9.74 -0.07
CA VAL A 250 7.31 9.19 -1.41
C VAL A 250 8.33 8.07 -1.30
N ASN A 251 7.99 6.89 -1.78
CA ASN A 251 8.84 5.71 -1.79
C ASN A 251 9.11 5.28 -3.23
N ILE A 252 10.37 5.09 -3.61
CA ILE A 252 10.78 4.65 -4.95
C ILE A 252 11.30 3.21 -4.87
N GLU A 253 10.80 2.35 -5.74
CA GLU A 253 11.38 1.03 -6.02
C GLU A 253 11.82 0.99 -7.48
N GLU A 254 12.98 0.37 -7.75
CA GLU A 254 13.54 0.33 -9.08
C GLU A 254 13.93 -1.09 -9.50
N ALA A 255 14.01 -1.30 -10.80
CA ALA A 255 14.50 -2.54 -11.40
C ALA A 255 15.30 -2.24 -12.68
N PRO A 256 16.21 -3.15 -13.08
CA PRO A 256 16.81 -3.10 -14.41
C PRO A 256 15.73 -3.02 -15.49
N THR A 257 16.01 -2.27 -16.57
CA THR A 257 15.08 -2.08 -17.70
C THR A 257 15.77 -2.26 -19.02
N HIS A 258 14.99 -2.38 -20.10
CA HIS A 258 15.53 -2.45 -21.45
C HIS A 258 16.17 -1.12 -21.85
N ILE A 259 17.30 -1.16 -22.61
CA ILE A 259 18.06 0.03 -22.98
C ILE A 259 17.25 1.09 -23.74
N ALA A 260 16.20 0.67 -24.44
CA ALA A 260 15.34 1.55 -25.23
C ALA A 260 14.11 2.09 -24.48
N GLY A 261 13.94 1.79 -23.20
CA GLY A 261 12.76 2.17 -22.44
C GLY A 261 13.07 2.71 -21.05
N LEU A 262 12.15 3.51 -20.53
CA LEU A 262 12.16 4.01 -19.15
C LEU A 262 10.71 4.07 -18.64
N PRO A 263 10.12 2.92 -18.26
CA PRO A 263 8.80 2.95 -17.63
C PRO A 263 8.88 3.59 -16.26
N VAL A 264 7.91 4.46 -15.96
CA VAL A 264 7.71 5.08 -14.65
C VAL A 264 6.25 4.95 -14.27
N SER A 265 5.99 4.48 -13.07
CA SER A 265 4.64 4.30 -12.53
C SER A 265 4.50 5.01 -11.19
N VAL A 266 3.33 5.60 -10.96
CA VAL A 266 2.93 6.23 -9.69
C VAL A 266 1.71 5.50 -9.18
N ASN A 267 1.80 4.87 -8.02
CA ASN A 267 0.66 4.35 -7.30
C ASN A 267 0.36 5.25 -6.10
N VAL A 268 -0.87 5.74 -6.05
CA VAL A 268 -1.31 6.67 -5.00
C VAL A 268 -1.97 5.88 -3.88
N GLY A 269 -1.53 6.10 -2.64
CA GLY A 269 -2.14 5.57 -1.42
C GLY A 269 -2.64 6.70 -0.52
N CYS A 270 -3.71 6.51 0.23
CA CYS A 270 -4.11 7.41 1.31
C CYS A 270 -3.40 7.03 2.62
N HIS A 271 -3.56 7.83 3.66
CA HIS A 271 -2.94 7.59 4.98
C HIS A 271 -3.41 6.31 5.68
N VAL A 272 -4.58 5.77 5.32
CA VAL A 272 -5.07 4.48 5.85
C VAL A 272 -4.67 3.28 4.97
N THR A 273 -3.99 3.50 3.84
CA THR A 273 -3.45 2.42 3.01
C THR A 273 -2.16 1.92 3.62
N VAL A 274 -2.25 0.93 4.46
CA VAL A 274 -1.12 0.33 5.16
C VAL A 274 -0.97 -1.14 4.79
N SER A 275 0.18 -1.71 5.12
CA SER A 275 0.44 -3.14 4.94
C SER A 275 0.87 -3.76 6.26
N TYR A 276 0.39 -4.96 6.51
CA TYR A 276 0.87 -5.79 7.59
C TYR A 276 1.59 -7.01 7.05
N THR A 277 2.77 -7.26 7.59
CA THR A 277 3.65 -8.37 7.19
C THR A 277 3.76 -9.35 8.33
N HIS A 278 3.67 -10.64 8.00
CA HIS A 278 4.03 -11.72 8.91
C HIS A 278 5.17 -12.54 8.33
N LEU A 279 6.26 -12.66 9.09
CA LEU A 279 7.40 -13.51 8.78
C LEU A 279 7.28 -14.80 9.59
N ARG A 280 7.04 -15.93 8.96
CA ARG A 280 7.19 -17.24 9.61
C ARG A 280 8.63 -17.74 9.43
N ALA A 281 9.47 -17.41 10.38
CA ALA A 281 10.66 -18.19 10.74
C ALA A 281 10.32 -18.93 12.06
N HIS A 282 10.92 -20.03 12.31
CA HIS A 282 10.81 -20.97 13.44
C HIS A 282 10.60 -20.38 14.86
N GLU A 283 9.71 -19.41 15.05
CA GLU A 283 9.33 -18.95 16.38
C GLU A 283 7.84 -18.63 16.41
N THR A 284 7.13 -19.43 17.20
CA THR A 284 5.91 -19.03 17.86
C THR A 284 6.22 -17.80 18.71
N VAL A 285 5.97 -16.62 18.21
CA VAL A 285 5.80 -15.45 19.05
C VAL A 285 4.65 -14.64 18.49
N LEU A 286 3.54 -14.79 19.14
CA LEU A 286 2.59 -13.76 19.41
C LEU A 286 3.30 -12.72 20.29
N ASP A 287 3.97 -11.74 19.70
CA ASP A 287 4.28 -10.50 20.38
C ASP A 287 3.33 -9.43 19.83
N LEU A 288 2.39 -9.13 20.70
CA LEU A 288 1.41 -8.06 20.64
C LEU A 288 2.08 -6.69 20.70
#